data_1015b49f85c91f1e43a2c1c52ac5925c
#
_entry.id   1015b49f85c91f1e43a2c1c52ac5925c
#
_cell.length_a   1.000
_cell.length_b   1.000
_cell.length_c   1.000
_cell.angle_alpha   90.00
_cell.angle_beta   90.00
_cell.angle_gamma   90.00
#
_symmetry.space_group_name_H-M   'P 1'
#
loop_
_entity.id
_entity.type
_entity.pdbx_description
1 polymer ?
#
loop_
_entity_poly.entity_id
_entity_poly.type
_entity_poly.pdbx_seq_one_letter_code
_entity_poly.pdbx_strand_id
1 'polypeptide(L)'
;MNKLFFRLLVFLMSLSLIVIILVQVYWFNTSFKNNDEQFKIHVKQVISDVADKIQKQETYKFYDKINHIKDSTGKLPKKDDLLEFYYVQKNPKTNKTIVYSNSIISEDYNISPTFFDKKFNSEKFKSFSSKRVTEVYNNNSVDNSGISQSLIPDVRIEKSGNLDILDNAIFEISAKDVLSAMPLEERVSVPVLQKLIKKELEEHGVETKFEFGIYSNNLATKINSNEFKYDKDATYSIPVFIDNEGSTKYELLVTFPLKKKFLLSELISITVLSIIFTLIILIAYSSALNQL
;
A
#
# COMPACT_ATOMS: atom_id res chain seq x y z
N MET A 1 55.17 6.53 47.01
CA MET A 1 53.98 7.18 46.46
C MET A 1 53.06 7.62 47.59
N ASN A 2 52.57 8.88 47.62
CA ASN A 2 51.73 9.39 48.71
C ASN A 2 50.41 8.60 48.75
N LYS A 3 50.05 7.98 49.92
CA LYS A 3 48.80 7.16 50.03
C LYS A 3 47.54 7.94 49.61
N LEU A 4 47.56 9.24 49.72
CA LEU A 4 46.47 10.12 49.34
C LEU A 4 46.36 10.27 47.82
N PHE A 5 47.49 10.38 47.14
CA PHE A 5 47.56 10.43 45.67
C PHE A 5 47.08 9.10 45.01
N PHE A 6 47.48 7.98 45.62
CA PHE A 6 46.99 6.67 45.17
C PHE A 6 45.46 6.51 45.28
N ARG A 7 44.89 6.89 46.44
CA ARG A 7 43.42 6.85 46.60
C ARG A 7 42.67 7.76 45.62
N LEU A 8 43.24 8.93 45.35
CA LEU A 8 42.67 9.87 44.36
C LEU A 8 42.69 9.27 42.93
N LEU A 9 43.80 8.62 42.57
CA LEU A 9 43.97 7.99 41.25
C LEU A 9 42.97 6.84 41.07
N VAL A 10 42.82 5.97 42.06
CA VAL A 10 41.83 4.86 42.05
C VAL A 10 40.41 5.39 41.92
N PHE A 11 40.09 6.47 42.67
CA PHE A 11 38.78 7.12 42.60
C PHE A 11 38.49 7.68 41.20
N LEU A 12 39.43 8.43 40.60
CA LEU A 12 39.28 9.00 39.24
C LEU A 12 39.13 7.89 38.19
N MET A 13 39.90 6.78 38.29
CA MET A 13 39.77 5.68 37.36
C MET A 13 38.41 4.98 37.48
N SER A 14 37.93 4.76 38.72
CA SER A 14 36.61 4.18 38.96
C SER A 14 35.50 5.07 38.45
N LEU A 15 35.62 6.38 38.64
CA LEU A 15 34.67 7.35 38.10
C LEU A 15 34.62 7.34 36.58
N SER A 16 35.80 7.29 35.93
CA SER A 16 35.91 7.17 34.46
C SER A 16 35.22 5.92 33.93
N LEU A 17 35.37 4.78 34.59
CA LEU A 17 34.71 3.52 34.20
C LEU A 17 33.18 3.66 34.26
N ILE A 18 32.67 4.24 35.35
CA ILE A 18 31.21 4.47 35.50
C ILE A 18 30.68 5.37 34.34
N VAL A 19 31.41 6.43 34.02
CA VAL A 19 31.03 7.32 32.92
C VAL A 19 30.99 6.58 31.58
N ILE A 20 31.99 5.73 31.29
CA ILE A 20 32.03 4.91 30.07
C ILE A 20 30.80 4.01 29.97
N ILE A 21 30.44 3.31 31.05
CA ILE A 21 29.26 2.44 31.10
C ILE A 21 27.98 3.26 30.84
N LEU A 22 27.83 4.42 31.47
CA LEU A 22 26.65 5.27 31.27
C LEU A 22 26.53 5.74 29.82
N VAL A 23 27.64 6.14 29.19
CA VAL A 23 27.67 6.53 27.76
C VAL A 23 27.30 5.35 26.87
N GLN A 24 27.76 4.12 27.17
CA GLN A 24 27.40 2.95 26.39
C GLN A 24 25.89 2.62 26.47
N VAL A 25 25.32 2.68 27.66
CA VAL A 25 23.86 2.47 27.85
C VAL A 25 23.06 3.55 27.12
N TYR A 26 23.48 4.80 27.23
CA TYR A 26 22.84 5.91 26.50
C TYR A 26 22.91 5.70 24.98
N TRP A 27 24.11 5.37 24.48
CA TRP A 27 24.33 5.11 23.05
C TRP A 27 23.48 3.94 22.54
N PHE A 28 23.44 2.83 23.29
CA PHE A 28 22.64 1.65 22.94
C PHE A 28 21.15 2.01 22.82
N ASN A 29 20.59 2.72 23.80
CA ASN A 29 19.19 3.13 23.77
C ASN A 29 18.89 4.07 22.61
N THR A 30 19.79 4.98 22.31
CA THR A 30 19.65 5.93 21.19
C THR A 30 19.71 5.19 19.85
N SER A 31 20.67 4.29 19.69
CA SER A 31 20.82 3.48 18.48
C SER A 31 19.61 2.57 18.24
N PHE A 32 19.09 1.96 19.32
CA PHE A 32 17.89 1.14 19.22
C PHE A 32 16.67 1.95 18.73
N LYS A 33 16.47 3.14 19.27
CA LYS A 33 15.39 4.03 18.81
C LYS A 33 15.55 4.46 17.37
N ASN A 34 16.78 4.79 16.98
CA ASN A 34 17.07 5.20 15.60
C ASN A 34 16.80 4.05 14.61
N ASN A 35 17.23 2.82 14.93
CA ASN A 35 16.96 1.65 14.11
C ASN A 35 15.46 1.34 14.04
N ASP A 36 14.72 1.53 15.13
CA ASP A 36 13.26 1.35 15.12
C ASP A 36 12.55 2.36 14.20
N GLU A 37 12.96 3.63 14.22
CA GLU A 37 12.41 4.65 13.32
C GLU A 37 12.82 4.39 11.85
N GLN A 38 14.05 3.97 11.58
CA GLN A 38 14.49 3.60 10.22
C GLN A 38 13.70 2.39 9.72
N PHE A 39 13.55 1.35 10.54
CA PHE A 39 12.72 0.20 10.21
C PHE A 39 11.30 0.60 9.83
N LYS A 40 10.68 1.48 10.61
CA LYS A 40 9.34 2.01 10.35
C LYS A 40 9.24 2.74 9.01
N ILE A 41 10.25 3.56 8.67
CA ILE A 41 10.32 4.28 7.40
C ILE A 41 10.44 3.29 6.24
N HIS A 42 11.38 2.35 6.32
CA HIS A 42 11.59 1.33 5.27
C HIS A 42 10.34 0.47 5.08
N VAL A 43 9.74 -0.01 6.15
CA VAL A 43 8.51 -0.82 6.06
C VAL A 43 7.37 -0.03 5.44
N LYS A 44 7.18 1.24 5.82
CA LYS A 44 6.13 2.07 5.20
C LYS A 44 6.37 2.26 3.70
N GLN A 45 7.61 2.44 3.29
CA GLN A 45 7.97 2.52 1.87
C GLN A 45 7.64 1.21 1.16
N VAL A 46 8.09 0.07 1.72
CA VAL A 46 7.81 -1.26 1.16
C VAL A 46 6.33 -1.51 0.97
N ILE A 47 5.51 -1.27 2.01
CA ILE A 47 4.07 -1.53 1.89
C ILE A 47 3.37 -0.55 0.93
N SER A 48 3.90 0.67 0.76
CA SER A 48 3.45 1.61 -0.27
C SER A 48 3.76 1.10 -1.67
N ASP A 49 4.98 0.62 -1.89
CA ASP A 49 5.39 0.05 -3.18
C ASP A 49 4.58 -1.21 -3.52
N VAL A 50 4.28 -2.04 -2.50
CA VAL A 50 3.39 -3.20 -2.66
C VAL A 50 1.98 -2.75 -3.05
N ALA A 51 1.41 -1.74 -2.39
CA ALA A 51 0.08 -1.22 -2.70
C ALA A 51 -0.01 -0.71 -4.16
N ASP A 52 0.97 0.06 -4.59
CA ASP A 52 1.07 0.56 -5.96
C ASP A 52 1.22 -0.58 -6.99
N LYS A 53 2.07 -1.57 -6.68
CA LYS A 53 2.32 -2.72 -7.56
C LYS A 53 1.08 -3.61 -7.71
N ILE A 54 0.33 -3.86 -6.62
CA ILE A 54 -0.92 -4.63 -6.73
C ILE A 54 -1.96 -3.88 -7.58
N GLN A 55 -2.11 -2.59 -7.38
CA GLN A 55 -3.05 -1.79 -8.15
C GLN A 55 -2.67 -1.74 -9.64
N LYS A 56 -1.38 -1.60 -9.96
CA LYS A 56 -0.89 -1.68 -11.34
C LYS A 56 -1.12 -3.06 -11.95
N GLN A 57 -0.79 -4.14 -11.23
CA GLN A 57 -1.01 -5.51 -11.71
C GLN A 57 -2.49 -5.80 -12.00
N GLU A 58 -3.38 -5.29 -11.18
CA GLU A 58 -4.82 -5.39 -11.37
C GLU A 58 -5.26 -4.70 -12.66
N THR A 59 -4.80 -3.47 -12.89
CA THR A 59 -5.08 -2.70 -14.11
C THR A 59 -4.53 -3.41 -15.35
N TYR A 60 -3.31 -3.96 -15.30
CA TYR A 60 -2.76 -4.75 -16.40
C TYR A 60 -3.56 -6.01 -16.71
N LYS A 61 -3.97 -6.77 -15.68
CA LYS A 61 -4.84 -7.95 -15.88
C LYS A 61 -6.18 -7.59 -16.50
N PHE A 62 -6.73 -6.45 -16.13
CA PHE A 62 -7.97 -5.95 -16.73
C PHE A 62 -7.74 -5.56 -18.21
N TYR A 63 -6.63 -4.93 -18.52
CA TYR A 63 -6.23 -4.61 -19.90
C TYR A 63 -6.06 -5.86 -20.77
N ASP A 64 -5.33 -6.88 -20.26
CA ASP A 64 -5.16 -8.15 -20.97
C ASP A 64 -6.50 -8.82 -21.24
N LYS A 65 -7.40 -8.82 -20.25
CA LYS A 65 -8.73 -9.41 -20.39
C LYS A 65 -9.56 -8.73 -21.48
N ILE A 66 -9.50 -7.39 -21.57
CA ILE A 66 -10.17 -6.63 -22.63
C ILE A 66 -9.53 -6.93 -23.98
N ASN A 67 -8.22 -7.01 -24.08
CA ASN A 67 -7.53 -7.35 -25.33
C ASN A 67 -7.87 -8.76 -25.80
N HIS A 68 -7.97 -9.75 -24.93
CA HIS A 68 -8.42 -11.10 -25.28
C HIS A 68 -9.87 -11.13 -25.81
N ILE A 69 -10.75 -10.31 -25.28
CA ILE A 69 -12.11 -10.15 -25.82
C ILE A 69 -12.06 -9.57 -27.23
N LYS A 70 -11.16 -8.60 -27.50
CA LYS A 70 -10.89 -8.05 -28.82
C LYS A 70 -10.43 -9.11 -29.82
N ASP A 71 -9.44 -9.94 -29.42
CA ASP A 71 -8.92 -10.98 -30.31
C ASP A 71 -9.97 -12.03 -30.68
N SER A 72 -10.93 -12.28 -29.78
CA SER A 72 -12.05 -13.19 -30.04
C SER A 72 -13.14 -12.57 -30.92
N THR A 73 -13.29 -11.24 -30.96
CA THR A 73 -14.32 -10.53 -31.74
C THR A 73 -13.80 -9.88 -33.01
N GLY A 74 -12.48 -9.85 -33.22
CA GLY A 74 -11.82 -9.30 -34.41
C GLY A 74 -11.91 -7.78 -34.60
N LYS A 75 -12.43 -7.04 -33.61
CA LYS A 75 -12.59 -5.58 -33.69
C LYS A 75 -12.03 -4.90 -32.45
N LEU A 76 -11.10 -3.97 -32.66
CA LEU A 76 -10.83 -2.92 -31.66
C LEU A 76 -12.05 -1.97 -31.60
N PRO A 77 -12.45 -1.52 -30.42
CA PRO A 77 -13.30 -0.35 -30.31
C PRO A 77 -12.60 0.80 -31.06
N LYS A 78 -13.28 1.38 -32.04
CA LYS A 78 -12.79 2.59 -32.71
C LYS A 78 -12.81 3.73 -31.71
N LYS A 79 -12.03 4.80 -31.95
CA LYS A 79 -11.98 5.99 -31.11
C LYS A 79 -13.37 6.59 -30.84
N ASP A 80 -14.28 6.47 -31.81
CA ASP A 80 -15.67 6.92 -31.70
C ASP A 80 -16.52 5.93 -30.85
N ASP A 81 -16.15 4.66 -30.77
CA ASP A 81 -16.82 3.64 -29.93
C ASP A 81 -16.43 3.79 -28.44
N LEU A 82 -15.35 4.51 -28.12
CA LEU A 82 -14.93 4.83 -26.75
C LEU A 82 -15.80 5.92 -26.10
N LEU A 83 -16.65 6.59 -26.90
CA LEU A 83 -17.65 7.53 -26.39
C LEU A 83 -18.76 6.79 -25.63
N GLU A 84 -18.99 5.52 -25.94
CA GLU A 84 -19.86 4.63 -25.19
C GLU A 84 -19.16 3.28 -24.98
N PHE A 85 -18.71 3.03 -23.77
CA PHE A 85 -18.07 1.77 -23.40
C PHE A 85 -18.99 0.96 -22.49
N TYR A 86 -19.26 -0.27 -22.91
CA TYR A 86 -20.03 -1.24 -22.13
C TYR A 86 -19.14 -2.45 -21.79
N TYR A 87 -19.10 -2.78 -20.51
CA TYR A 87 -18.42 -3.98 -20.01
C TYR A 87 -19.37 -4.81 -19.16
N VAL A 88 -19.54 -6.06 -19.51
CA VAL A 88 -20.40 -7.01 -18.77
C VAL A 88 -19.57 -8.19 -18.33
N GLN A 89 -19.51 -8.41 -17.03
CA GLN A 89 -18.84 -9.56 -16.44
C GLN A 89 -19.81 -10.39 -15.61
N LYS A 90 -19.99 -11.66 -15.98
CA LYS A 90 -20.74 -12.64 -15.21
C LYS A 90 -19.78 -13.51 -14.40
N ASN A 91 -19.98 -13.58 -13.08
CA ASN A 91 -19.22 -14.46 -12.21
C ASN A 91 -20.06 -15.72 -11.90
N PRO A 92 -19.68 -16.89 -12.43
CA PRO A 92 -20.44 -18.12 -12.21
C PRO A 92 -20.35 -18.65 -10.78
N LYS A 93 -19.31 -18.28 -10.01
CA LYS A 93 -19.14 -18.73 -8.63
C LYS A 93 -20.02 -17.98 -7.63
N THR A 94 -20.19 -16.69 -7.84
CA THR A 94 -20.98 -15.82 -6.96
C THR A 94 -22.38 -15.55 -7.51
N ASN A 95 -22.65 -16.01 -8.74
CA ASN A 95 -23.87 -15.75 -9.52
C ASN A 95 -24.21 -14.26 -9.64
N LYS A 96 -23.20 -13.41 -9.63
CA LYS A 96 -23.36 -11.95 -9.82
C LYS A 96 -22.97 -11.55 -11.23
N THR A 97 -23.67 -10.56 -11.75
CA THR A 97 -23.33 -9.90 -13.03
C THR A 97 -23.02 -8.43 -12.75
N ILE A 98 -21.86 -7.98 -13.19
CA ILE A 98 -21.45 -6.57 -13.14
C ILE A 98 -21.63 -6.00 -14.54
N VAL A 99 -22.37 -4.92 -14.66
CA VAL A 99 -22.53 -4.14 -15.88
C VAL A 99 -21.92 -2.78 -15.63
N TYR A 100 -20.91 -2.43 -16.42
CA TYR A 100 -20.31 -1.11 -16.39
C TYR A 100 -20.59 -0.41 -17.72
N SER A 101 -21.04 0.83 -17.66
CA SER A 101 -21.18 1.70 -18.82
C SER A 101 -20.50 3.05 -18.57
N ASN A 102 -19.78 3.53 -19.55
CA ASN A 102 -19.20 4.86 -19.58
C ASN A 102 -19.70 5.57 -20.84
N SER A 103 -20.37 6.71 -20.67
CA SER A 103 -20.84 7.56 -21.75
C SER A 103 -20.16 8.92 -21.64
N ILE A 104 -19.55 9.39 -22.72
CA ILE A 104 -18.97 10.73 -22.80
C ILE A 104 -19.89 11.59 -23.63
N ILE A 105 -20.42 12.64 -23.03
CA ILE A 105 -21.29 13.61 -23.69
C ILE A 105 -20.44 14.85 -24.01
N SER A 106 -20.38 15.21 -25.29
CA SER A 106 -19.75 16.45 -25.73
C SER A 106 -20.82 17.51 -25.90
N GLU A 107 -20.69 18.61 -25.18
CA GLU A 107 -21.55 19.76 -25.32
C GLU A 107 -20.77 20.90 -25.99
N ASP A 108 -21.23 21.33 -27.18
CA ASP A 108 -20.68 22.48 -27.88
C ASP A 108 -21.38 23.74 -27.43
N TYR A 109 -20.72 24.58 -26.64
CA TYR A 109 -21.21 25.89 -26.29
C TYR A 109 -20.83 26.90 -27.38
N ASN A 110 -21.76 27.24 -28.27
CA ASN A 110 -21.59 28.37 -29.18
C ASN A 110 -21.79 29.70 -28.42
N ILE A 111 -20.72 30.20 -27.81
CA ILE A 111 -20.74 31.52 -27.17
C ILE A 111 -20.61 32.57 -28.30
N SER A 112 -21.66 33.36 -28.49
CA SER A 112 -21.64 34.44 -29.47
C SER A 112 -20.57 35.48 -29.15
N PRO A 113 -19.73 35.90 -30.13
CA PRO A 113 -18.60 36.81 -29.88
C PRO A 113 -18.99 38.21 -29.38
N THR A 114 -20.27 38.52 -29.28
CA THR A 114 -20.80 39.84 -28.83
C THR A 114 -20.52 40.14 -27.36
N PHE A 115 -20.11 39.14 -26.55
CA PHE A 115 -19.82 39.32 -25.13
C PHE A 115 -18.32 39.57 -24.82
N PHE A 116 -17.42 39.30 -25.77
CA PHE A 116 -15.99 39.48 -25.61
C PHE A 116 -15.41 40.28 -26.76
N ASP A 117 -14.42 41.10 -26.47
CA ASP A 117 -13.75 42.03 -27.38
C ASP A 117 -13.45 41.41 -28.77
N LYS A 118 -13.59 42.19 -29.83
CA LYS A 118 -13.50 41.81 -31.27
C LYS A 118 -12.19 41.12 -31.72
N LYS A 119 -11.30 40.80 -30.83
CA LYS A 119 -10.03 40.09 -31.08
C LYS A 119 -10.00 38.60 -30.67
N PHE A 120 -11.08 38.09 -30.08
CA PHE A 120 -11.17 36.65 -29.79
C PHE A 120 -11.72 35.94 -31.03
N ASN A 121 -10.86 35.14 -31.68
CA ASN A 121 -11.32 34.07 -32.56
C ASN A 121 -12.29 33.20 -31.76
N SER A 122 -13.46 32.88 -32.36
CA SER A 122 -14.46 32.00 -31.77
C SER A 122 -13.87 30.63 -31.54
N GLU A 123 -13.16 30.46 -30.44
CA GLU A 123 -12.77 29.12 -29.94
C GLU A 123 -14.06 28.45 -29.49
N LYS A 124 -14.40 27.38 -30.18
CA LYS A 124 -15.51 26.51 -29.79
C LYS A 124 -15.12 25.86 -28.46
N PHE A 125 -15.68 26.35 -27.37
CA PHE A 125 -15.55 25.68 -26.08
C PHE A 125 -16.37 24.40 -26.15
N LYS A 126 -15.65 23.26 -26.18
CA LYS A 126 -16.24 21.95 -26.02
C LYS A 126 -16.12 21.56 -24.57
N SER A 127 -17.23 21.37 -23.89
CA SER A 127 -17.27 20.72 -22.59
C SER A 127 -17.54 19.24 -22.79
N PHE A 128 -16.72 18.40 -22.17
CA PHE A 128 -16.92 16.95 -22.15
C PHE A 128 -17.35 16.54 -20.76
N SER A 129 -18.48 15.89 -20.65
CA SER A 129 -18.92 15.27 -19.41
C SER A 129 -18.93 13.75 -19.56
N SER A 130 -18.41 13.03 -18.57
CA SER A 130 -18.53 11.59 -18.50
C SER A 130 -19.61 11.18 -17.52
N LYS A 131 -20.43 10.23 -17.93
CA LYS A 131 -21.38 9.55 -17.06
C LYS A 131 -20.96 8.07 -16.96
N ARG A 132 -20.60 7.64 -15.76
CA ARG A 132 -20.15 6.28 -15.47
C ARG A 132 -21.19 5.60 -14.58
N VAL A 133 -21.68 4.45 -15.00
CA VAL A 133 -22.69 3.70 -14.27
C VAL A 133 -22.17 2.27 -14.04
N THR A 134 -22.13 1.85 -12.79
CA THR A 134 -21.81 0.46 -12.41
C THR A 134 -23.04 -0.15 -11.76
N GLU A 135 -23.52 -1.22 -12.32
CA GLU A 135 -24.68 -1.98 -11.82
C GLU A 135 -24.27 -3.40 -11.47
N VAL A 136 -24.68 -3.87 -10.32
CA VAL A 136 -24.44 -5.24 -9.85
C VAL A 136 -25.78 -5.95 -9.69
N TYR A 137 -25.95 -7.03 -10.43
CA TYR A 137 -27.14 -7.86 -10.40
C TYR A 137 -26.82 -9.17 -9.70
N ASN A 138 -27.70 -9.61 -8.78
CA ASN A 138 -27.63 -10.92 -8.15
C ASN A 138 -28.62 -11.85 -8.85
N ASN A 139 -28.10 -12.85 -9.54
CA ASN A 139 -28.94 -13.80 -10.30
C ASN A 139 -29.58 -14.89 -9.42
N ASN A 140 -29.41 -14.82 -8.07
CA ASN A 140 -29.97 -15.79 -7.13
C ASN A 140 -31.42 -15.50 -6.72
N SER A 141 -32.01 -14.38 -7.12
CA SER A 141 -33.41 -14.07 -6.85
C SER A 141 -34.34 -14.84 -7.80
N VAL A 142 -34.43 -16.14 -7.58
CA VAL A 142 -35.51 -16.95 -8.17
C VAL A 142 -36.71 -16.78 -7.26
N ASP A 143 -37.62 -15.92 -7.65
CA ASP A 143 -38.94 -15.90 -7.02
C ASP A 143 -39.69 -17.14 -7.47
N ASN A 144 -40.43 -17.79 -6.54
CA ASN A 144 -41.18 -19.05 -6.74
C ASN A 144 -42.27 -18.98 -7.85
N SER A 145 -42.39 -17.85 -8.53
CA SER A 145 -43.33 -17.64 -9.62
C SER A 145 -42.77 -17.84 -11.04
N GLY A 146 -41.53 -18.27 -11.18
CA GLY A 146 -40.97 -18.69 -12.49
C GLY A 146 -40.78 -17.60 -13.52
N ILE A 147 -41.05 -16.36 -13.20
CA ILE A 147 -40.88 -15.19 -14.07
C ILE A 147 -40.36 -14.03 -13.22
N SER A 148 -39.11 -13.76 -13.34
CA SER A 148 -38.47 -12.45 -13.45
C SER A 148 -37.02 -12.51 -13.00
N GLN A 149 -36.11 -12.43 -13.96
CA GLN A 149 -34.86 -11.74 -13.68
C GLN A 149 -35.24 -10.37 -13.15
N SER A 150 -34.86 -10.07 -11.92
CA SER A 150 -34.98 -8.73 -11.37
C SER A 150 -34.20 -7.79 -12.30
N LEU A 151 -34.91 -6.97 -13.08
CA LEU A 151 -34.35 -5.91 -13.92
C LEU A 151 -33.79 -4.77 -13.08
N ILE A 152 -33.92 -4.88 -11.75
CA ILE A 152 -33.44 -3.87 -10.79
C ILE A 152 -32.09 -4.35 -10.26
N PRO A 153 -31.02 -3.56 -10.44
CA PRO A 153 -29.71 -3.89 -9.87
C PRO A 153 -29.75 -3.85 -8.33
N ASP A 154 -29.08 -4.78 -7.68
CA ASP A 154 -28.89 -4.76 -6.22
C ASP A 154 -28.10 -3.53 -5.77
N VAL A 155 -27.12 -3.14 -6.61
CA VAL A 155 -26.28 -1.95 -6.39
C VAL A 155 -26.18 -1.20 -7.72
N ARG A 156 -26.46 0.10 -7.70
CA ARG A 156 -26.24 1.03 -8.80
C ARG A 156 -25.42 2.21 -8.31
N ILE A 157 -24.25 2.38 -8.90
CA ILE A 157 -23.36 3.51 -8.63
C ILE A 157 -23.31 4.36 -9.89
N GLU A 158 -23.74 5.61 -9.80
CA GLU A 158 -23.68 6.58 -10.89
C GLU A 158 -22.72 7.69 -10.52
N LYS A 159 -21.75 7.96 -11.40
CA LYS A 159 -20.75 9.01 -11.24
C LYS A 159 -20.72 9.87 -12.48
N SER A 160 -20.71 11.18 -12.31
CA SER A 160 -20.60 12.15 -13.41
C SER A 160 -19.50 13.17 -13.11
N GLY A 161 -18.80 13.65 -14.13
CA GLY A 161 -17.74 14.64 -13.97
C GLY A 161 -17.24 15.16 -15.31
N ASN A 162 -16.57 16.30 -15.29
CA ASN A 162 -15.89 16.86 -16.47
C ASN A 162 -14.54 16.17 -16.64
N LEU A 163 -14.20 15.80 -17.87
CA LEU A 163 -12.95 15.13 -18.22
C LEU A 163 -12.15 15.98 -19.20
N ASP A 164 -10.90 16.27 -18.86
CA ASP A 164 -9.88 16.61 -19.84
C ASP A 164 -9.39 15.32 -20.49
N ILE A 165 -9.54 15.21 -21.80
CA ILE A 165 -9.41 13.94 -22.52
C ILE A 165 -7.94 13.58 -22.74
N LEU A 166 -7.42 12.66 -21.94
CA LEU A 166 -6.28 11.82 -22.27
C LEU A 166 -6.77 10.37 -22.41
N ASP A 167 -6.63 9.77 -23.59
CA ASP A 167 -7.14 8.43 -23.90
C ASP A 167 -6.74 7.36 -22.86
N ASN A 168 -5.53 7.48 -22.29
CA ASN A 168 -5.04 6.57 -21.24
C ASN A 168 -5.75 6.80 -19.89
N ALA A 169 -6.08 8.05 -19.56
CA ALA A 169 -6.74 8.37 -18.30
C ALA A 169 -8.18 7.82 -18.26
N ILE A 170 -8.89 7.85 -19.38
CA ILE A 170 -10.25 7.28 -19.49
C ILE A 170 -10.21 5.77 -19.22
N PHE A 171 -9.22 5.07 -19.78
CA PHE A 171 -9.07 3.64 -19.55
C PHE A 171 -8.77 3.31 -18.07
N GLU A 172 -7.83 4.04 -17.45
CA GLU A 172 -7.52 3.83 -16.03
C GLU A 172 -8.71 4.13 -15.12
N ILE A 173 -9.46 5.19 -15.40
CA ILE A 173 -10.67 5.55 -14.68
C ILE A 173 -11.72 4.42 -14.81
N SER A 174 -11.95 3.95 -16.04
CA SER A 174 -12.91 2.88 -16.32
C SER A 174 -12.50 1.56 -15.65
N ALA A 175 -11.21 1.22 -15.72
CA ALA A 175 -10.67 0.04 -15.06
C ALA A 175 -10.89 0.09 -13.54
N LYS A 176 -10.55 1.20 -12.89
CA LYS A 176 -10.74 1.38 -11.44
C LYS A 176 -12.20 1.26 -11.02
N ASP A 177 -13.13 1.82 -11.79
CA ASP A 177 -14.57 1.73 -11.48
C ASP A 177 -15.08 0.28 -11.55
N VAL A 178 -14.72 -0.46 -12.60
CA VAL A 178 -15.08 -1.89 -12.73
C VAL A 178 -14.43 -2.72 -11.62
N LEU A 179 -13.13 -2.52 -11.40
CA LEU A 179 -12.38 -3.27 -10.41
C LEU A 179 -12.88 -3.00 -8.98
N SER A 180 -13.30 -1.77 -8.67
CA SER A 180 -13.86 -1.43 -7.35
C SER A 180 -15.16 -2.18 -7.02
N ALA A 181 -15.93 -2.57 -8.05
CA ALA A 181 -17.14 -3.37 -7.91
C ALA A 181 -16.87 -4.88 -7.79
N MET A 182 -15.64 -5.34 -8.09
CA MET A 182 -15.28 -6.76 -8.01
C MET A 182 -15.01 -7.19 -6.56
N PRO A 183 -15.31 -8.46 -6.21
CA PRO A 183 -14.91 -9.04 -4.93
C PRO A 183 -13.39 -9.00 -4.74
N LEU A 184 -12.93 -8.75 -3.52
CA LEU A 184 -11.50 -8.64 -3.20
C LEU A 184 -10.69 -9.89 -3.60
N GLU A 185 -11.28 -11.06 -3.44
CA GLU A 185 -10.66 -12.36 -3.75
C GLU A 185 -10.38 -12.56 -5.24
N GLU A 186 -11.07 -11.80 -6.10
CA GLU A 186 -10.80 -11.79 -7.56
C GLU A 186 -9.70 -10.79 -7.94
N ARG A 187 -9.54 -9.76 -7.12
CA ARG A 187 -8.57 -8.68 -7.34
C ARG A 187 -7.16 -9.11 -6.93
N VAL A 188 -7.04 -9.74 -5.77
CA VAL A 188 -5.75 -10.18 -5.22
C VAL A 188 -5.89 -11.55 -4.54
N SER A 189 -4.83 -12.36 -4.59
CA SER A 189 -4.77 -13.64 -3.88
C SER A 189 -3.64 -13.64 -2.85
N VAL A 190 -3.83 -14.43 -1.78
CA VAL A 190 -2.85 -14.57 -0.69
C VAL A 190 -1.44 -14.92 -1.20
N PRO A 191 -1.24 -15.91 -2.11
CA PRO A 191 0.10 -16.26 -2.60
C PRO A 191 0.78 -15.12 -3.38
N VAL A 192 0.02 -14.37 -4.19
CA VAL A 192 0.55 -13.25 -4.97
C VAL A 192 1.00 -12.13 -4.04
N LEU A 193 0.16 -11.78 -3.07
CA LEU A 193 0.46 -10.73 -2.11
C LEU A 193 1.67 -11.11 -1.22
N GLN A 194 1.71 -12.34 -0.74
CA GLN A 194 2.85 -12.85 0.04
C GLN A 194 4.16 -12.79 -0.72
N LYS A 195 4.16 -13.22 -1.99
CA LYS A 195 5.35 -13.16 -2.84
C LYS A 195 5.81 -11.74 -3.09
N LEU A 196 4.86 -10.82 -3.31
CA LEU A 196 5.16 -9.43 -3.58
C LEU A 196 5.73 -8.74 -2.33
N ILE A 197 5.08 -8.89 -1.17
CA ILE A 197 5.60 -8.33 0.10
C ILE A 197 7.00 -8.87 0.39
N LYS A 198 7.20 -10.19 0.26
CA LYS A 198 8.51 -10.80 0.49
C LYS A 198 9.59 -10.19 -0.40
N LYS A 199 9.31 -10.06 -1.70
CA LYS A 199 10.25 -9.49 -2.67
C LYS A 199 10.60 -8.05 -2.32
N GLU A 200 9.62 -7.20 -2.01
CA GLU A 200 9.87 -5.81 -1.66
C GLU A 200 10.64 -5.66 -0.34
N LEU A 201 10.36 -6.51 0.65
CA LEU A 201 11.11 -6.53 1.91
C LEU A 201 12.58 -6.89 1.67
N GLU A 202 12.85 -7.92 0.86
CA GLU A 202 14.20 -8.34 0.49
C GLU A 202 14.96 -7.23 -0.28
N GLU A 203 14.30 -6.54 -1.23
CA GLU A 203 14.87 -5.42 -1.99
C GLU A 203 15.25 -4.23 -1.10
N HIS A 204 14.54 -4.04 0.03
CA HIS A 204 14.82 -2.97 1.00
C HIS A 204 15.64 -3.44 2.21
N GLY A 205 16.20 -4.65 2.18
CA GLY A 205 17.06 -5.18 3.25
C GLY A 205 16.33 -5.52 4.55
N VAL A 206 15.02 -5.73 4.52
CA VAL A 206 14.22 -6.10 5.69
C VAL A 206 14.04 -7.62 5.72
N GLU A 207 15.03 -8.32 6.24
CA GLU A 207 15.05 -9.79 6.32
C GLU A 207 14.47 -10.30 7.65
N THR A 208 13.15 -10.17 7.83
CA THR A 208 12.47 -10.65 9.04
C THR A 208 11.15 -11.34 8.71
N LYS A 209 10.66 -12.21 9.61
CA LYS A 209 9.35 -12.85 9.46
C LYS A 209 8.26 -11.78 9.46
N PHE A 210 7.36 -11.88 8.51
CA PHE A 210 6.19 -11.01 8.41
C PHE A 210 4.90 -11.85 8.25
N GLU A 211 3.79 -11.27 8.66
CA GLU A 211 2.44 -11.75 8.43
C GLU A 211 1.60 -10.57 7.91
N PHE A 212 0.54 -10.85 7.18
CA PHE A 212 -0.25 -9.78 6.58
C PHE A 212 -1.75 -10.13 6.54
N GLY A 213 -2.56 -9.08 6.41
CA GLY A 213 -3.99 -9.21 6.19
C GLY A 213 -4.56 -7.96 5.53
N ILE A 214 -5.61 -8.14 4.72
CA ILE A 214 -6.39 -7.02 4.21
C ILE A 214 -7.65 -6.89 5.05
N TYR A 215 -7.91 -5.67 5.48
CA TYR A 215 -9.08 -5.30 6.29
C TYR A 215 -9.99 -4.38 5.49
N SER A 216 -11.29 -4.49 5.72
CA SER A 216 -12.31 -3.60 5.19
C SER A 216 -13.14 -3.06 6.35
N ASN A 217 -13.16 -1.74 6.55
CA ASN A 217 -13.87 -1.12 7.67
C ASN A 217 -13.56 -1.77 9.03
N ASN A 218 -12.28 -2.02 9.30
CA ASN A 218 -11.76 -2.68 10.50
C ASN A 218 -12.17 -4.17 10.65
N LEU A 219 -12.75 -4.79 9.63
CA LEU A 219 -13.07 -6.21 9.61
C LEU A 219 -12.08 -6.98 8.75
N ALA A 220 -11.60 -8.11 9.27
CA ALA A 220 -10.69 -8.98 8.52
C ALA A 220 -11.40 -9.56 7.30
N THR A 221 -10.74 -9.53 6.14
CA THR A 221 -11.20 -10.19 4.93
C THR A 221 -10.63 -11.62 4.86
N LYS A 222 -10.92 -12.34 3.78
CA LYS A 222 -10.33 -13.66 3.52
C LYS A 222 -8.87 -13.60 3.03
N ILE A 223 -8.37 -12.42 2.71
CA ILE A 223 -7.00 -12.21 2.25
C ILE A 223 -6.11 -11.92 3.45
N ASN A 224 -5.65 -12.98 4.11
CA ASN A 224 -4.75 -12.91 5.26
C ASN A 224 -3.81 -14.12 5.26
N SER A 225 -2.65 -13.95 5.89
CA SER A 225 -1.76 -15.05 6.22
C SER A 225 -2.28 -15.83 7.44
N ASN A 226 -1.90 -17.10 7.56
CA ASN A 226 -2.49 -18.01 8.55
C ASN A 226 -2.20 -17.61 10.01
N GLU A 227 -1.06 -16.95 10.26
CA GLU A 227 -0.61 -16.59 11.60
C GLU A 227 -0.74 -15.09 11.89
N PHE A 228 -1.46 -14.36 11.05
CA PHE A 228 -1.63 -12.91 11.25
C PHE A 228 -2.29 -12.61 12.59
N LYS A 229 -1.60 -11.78 13.39
CA LYS A 229 -2.08 -11.21 14.64
C LYS A 229 -1.73 -9.73 14.66
N TYR A 230 -2.71 -8.91 14.96
CA TYR A 230 -2.47 -7.47 15.11
C TYR A 230 -1.64 -7.20 16.36
N ASP A 231 -0.53 -6.47 16.20
CA ASP A 231 0.32 -5.96 17.27
C ASP A 231 0.54 -4.45 17.01
N LYS A 232 0.14 -3.61 17.94
CA LYS A 232 0.21 -2.16 17.82
C LYS A 232 1.62 -1.64 17.53
N ASP A 233 2.65 -2.29 18.10
CA ASP A 233 4.05 -1.84 17.99
C ASP A 233 4.77 -2.41 16.78
N ALA A 234 4.22 -3.47 16.17
CA ALA A 234 4.84 -4.22 15.09
C ALA A 234 3.99 -4.29 13.81
N THR A 235 2.77 -3.71 13.80
CA THR A 235 1.89 -3.70 12.64
C THR A 235 1.90 -2.33 11.97
N TYR A 236 2.01 -2.34 10.66
CA TYR A 236 1.97 -1.16 9.78
C TYR A 236 0.82 -1.32 8.80
N SER A 237 0.10 -0.23 8.53
CA SER A 237 -1.03 -0.25 7.60
C SER A 237 -0.89 0.80 6.52
N ILE A 238 -1.47 0.50 5.36
CA ILE A 238 -1.62 1.42 4.24
C ILE A 238 -2.94 1.14 3.52
N PRO A 239 -3.65 2.18 3.05
CA PRO A 239 -4.79 1.98 2.18
C PRO A 239 -4.38 1.35 0.86
N VAL A 240 -5.21 0.43 0.36
CA VAL A 240 -5.02 -0.26 -0.92
C VAL A 240 -6.29 -0.19 -1.76
N PHE A 241 -6.14 -0.32 -3.07
CA PHE A 241 -7.25 -0.27 -4.03
C PHE A 241 -8.06 1.03 -3.95
N ILE A 242 -7.33 2.15 -3.98
CA ILE A 242 -7.89 3.49 -3.96
C ILE A 242 -8.72 3.71 -5.24
N ASP A 243 -9.97 4.13 -5.09
CA ASP A 243 -10.84 4.42 -6.23
C ASP A 243 -10.52 5.77 -6.90
N ASN A 244 -11.28 6.14 -7.92
CA ASN A 244 -11.06 7.38 -8.67
C ASN A 244 -11.36 8.66 -7.85
N GLU A 245 -12.14 8.54 -6.79
CA GLU A 245 -12.51 9.63 -5.88
C GLU A 245 -11.56 9.73 -4.68
N GLY A 246 -10.52 8.86 -4.62
CA GLY A 246 -9.58 8.80 -3.50
C GLY A 246 -10.14 8.10 -2.26
N SER A 247 -11.29 7.45 -2.38
CA SER A 247 -11.89 6.70 -1.29
C SER A 247 -11.18 5.35 -1.11
N THR A 248 -11.01 4.94 0.14
CA THR A 248 -10.31 3.72 0.52
C THR A 248 -11.22 2.79 1.30
N LYS A 249 -11.55 1.66 0.70
CA LYS A 249 -12.37 0.62 1.36
C LYS A 249 -11.52 -0.40 2.08
N TYR A 250 -10.28 -0.58 1.64
CA TYR A 250 -9.40 -1.64 2.09
C TYR A 250 -8.09 -1.10 2.62
N GLU A 251 -7.57 -1.73 3.68
CA GLU A 251 -6.26 -1.46 4.24
C GLU A 251 -5.43 -2.76 4.24
N LEU A 252 -4.20 -2.67 3.77
CA LEU A 252 -3.20 -3.72 3.91
C LEU A 252 -2.48 -3.51 5.24
N LEU A 253 -2.55 -4.49 6.11
CA LEU A 253 -1.82 -4.55 7.37
C LEU A 253 -0.69 -5.57 7.24
N VAL A 254 0.52 -5.17 7.60
CA VAL A 254 1.68 -6.07 7.65
C VAL A 254 2.26 -6.00 9.05
N THR A 255 2.40 -7.15 9.71
CA THR A 255 2.96 -7.27 11.06
C THR A 255 4.27 -8.02 11.06
N PHE A 256 5.19 -7.64 11.95
CA PHE A 256 6.53 -8.21 12.08
C PHE A 256 6.71 -8.80 13.48
N PRO A 257 6.33 -10.08 13.70
CA PRO A 257 6.37 -10.70 15.04
C PRO A 257 7.77 -10.72 15.67
N LEU A 258 8.80 -10.71 14.84
CA LEU A 258 10.21 -10.76 15.28
C LEU A 258 10.93 -9.40 15.17
N LYS A 259 10.19 -8.27 15.03
CA LYS A 259 10.76 -6.93 14.90
C LYS A 259 11.85 -6.62 15.93
N LYS A 260 11.56 -6.83 17.22
CA LYS A 260 12.52 -6.54 18.29
C LYS A 260 13.80 -7.36 18.15
N LYS A 261 13.68 -8.65 17.79
CA LYS A 261 14.84 -9.53 17.58
C LYS A 261 15.67 -9.07 16.38
N PHE A 262 15.02 -8.66 15.30
CA PHE A 262 15.68 -8.11 14.11
C PHE A 262 16.47 -6.84 14.45
N LEU A 263 15.86 -5.86 15.10
CA LEU A 263 16.51 -4.60 15.50
C LEU A 263 17.71 -4.84 16.44
N LEU A 264 17.59 -5.80 17.37
CA LEU A 264 18.68 -6.16 18.26
C LEU A 264 19.83 -6.83 17.50
N SER A 265 19.53 -7.69 16.51
CA SER A 265 20.59 -8.38 15.74
C SER A 265 21.46 -7.41 14.94
N GLU A 266 20.90 -6.31 14.46
CA GLU A 266 21.68 -5.27 13.78
C GLU A 266 22.63 -4.53 14.70
N LEU A 267 22.27 -4.36 15.99
CA LEU A 267 23.10 -3.69 16.99
C LEU A 267 24.14 -4.59 17.65
N ILE A 268 24.02 -5.90 17.50
CA ILE A 268 24.79 -6.88 18.30
C ILE A 268 26.30 -6.74 18.04
N SER A 269 26.72 -6.57 16.81
CA SER A 269 28.13 -6.42 16.41
C SER A 269 28.82 -5.27 17.12
N ILE A 270 28.20 -4.11 17.11
CA ILE A 270 28.78 -2.89 17.69
C ILE A 270 28.71 -2.95 19.22
N THR A 271 27.64 -3.53 19.77
CA THR A 271 27.48 -3.71 21.21
C THR A 271 28.53 -4.66 21.77
N VAL A 272 28.77 -5.79 21.09
CA VAL A 272 29.83 -6.77 21.50
C VAL A 272 31.20 -6.11 21.44
N LEU A 273 31.52 -5.37 20.37
CA LEU A 273 32.77 -4.64 20.27
C LEU A 273 32.98 -3.67 21.43
N SER A 274 31.94 -2.90 21.77
CA SER A 274 31.96 -1.97 22.90
C SER A 274 32.22 -2.66 24.25
N ILE A 275 31.60 -3.81 24.48
CA ILE A 275 31.81 -4.63 25.70
C ILE A 275 33.25 -5.13 25.74
N ILE A 276 33.80 -5.64 24.64
CA ILE A 276 35.20 -6.11 24.58
C ILE A 276 36.16 -4.97 24.94
N PHE A 277 35.97 -3.75 24.40
CA PHE A 277 36.78 -2.61 24.76
C PHE A 277 36.73 -2.29 26.25
N THR A 278 35.53 -2.33 26.84
CA THR A 278 35.36 -2.08 28.28
C THR A 278 36.06 -3.14 29.12
N LEU A 279 36.01 -4.43 28.70
CA LEU A 279 36.75 -5.50 29.38
C LEU A 279 38.28 -5.31 29.30
N ILE A 280 38.80 -4.90 28.16
CA ILE A 280 40.23 -4.60 28.01
C ILE A 280 40.67 -3.50 29.00
N ILE A 281 39.88 -2.42 29.09
CA ILE A 281 40.14 -1.33 30.02
C ILE A 281 40.11 -1.83 31.47
N LEU A 282 39.14 -2.69 31.85
CA LEU A 282 39.04 -3.28 33.15
C LEU A 282 40.27 -4.15 33.51
N ILE A 283 40.73 -4.97 32.57
CA ILE A 283 41.92 -5.84 32.75
C ILE A 283 43.16 -4.97 32.92
N ALA A 284 43.33 -3.95 32.09
CA ALA A 284 44.46 -2.99 32.18
C ALA A 284 44.45 -2.29 33.55
N TYR A 285 43.29 -1.85 34.01
CA TYR A 285 43.09 -1.22 35.32
C TYR A 285 43.44 -2.15 36.47
N SER A 286 42.92 -3.41 36.46
CA SER A 286 43.22 -4.42 37.46
C SER A 286 44.71 -4.75 37.50
N SER A 287 45.35 -4.86 36.32
CA SER A 287 46.81 -5.10 36.22
C SER A 287 47.62 -3.96 36.83
N ALA A 288 47.24 -2.71 36.55
CA ALA A 288 47.91 -1.55 37.10
C ALA A 288 47.77 -1.46 38.63
N LEU A 289 46.61 -1.84 39.18
CA LEU A 289 46.41 -1.89 40.62
C LEU A 289 47.26 -2.98 41.29
N ASN A 290 47.46 -4.12 40.66
CA ASN A 290 48.25 -5.23 41.20
C ASN A 290 49.78 -4.95 41.16
N GLN A 291 50.23 -4.02 40.30
CA GLN A 291 51.65 -3.63 40.20
C GLN A 291 52.04 -2.46 41.14
N LEU A 292 51.09 -1.83 41.75
CA LEU A 292 51.24 -0.72 42.70
C LEU A 292 51.16 -1.17 44.15
#